data_aa14b4f8c38f13d5822fb1a95ccadb04
#
_entry.id   aa14b4f8c38f13d5822fb1a95ccadb04
#
_cell.length_a   1.000
_cell.length_b   1.000
_cell.length_c   1.000
_cell.angle_alpha   90.00
_cell.angle_beta   90.00
_cell.angle_gamma   90.00
#
_symmetry.space_group_name_H-M   'P 1'
#
loop_
_entity.id
_entity.type
_entity.pdbx_description
1 polymer ?
#
loop_
_entity_poly.entity_id
_entity_poly.type
_entity_poly.pdbx_seq_one_letter_code
_entity_poly.pdbx_strand_id
1 'polypeptide(L)'
;MAGIIKKGIFPEKISPFLRKKMDQLRKEKGEHSQEYRALALQYVLSDLEFAETTEQNVRHWEADLAVESGQHALKGLERLYRQSLVIEPTLICAAHCRYCLRGNYDVFTLTENQLLDIAKYCGSEAVRADLEEVLVTGGDPLIVPQRLNFLVEALIEYAPNIRIIRIGTRLPQQDPDRIDNNVYEIFRKHGSDVRFEIATQINHPVELFPEVREKFLAFRKLGVMLYSQNVILKQVNDDVLTLVSLYEAMRELGIEAHYLFHCVPMKGIHHLRTSVAKGLRIAKELTNSGKISGRVKPMYAAMTDVGKVTFYEGVILGKDKTNRLLLQTEYLQEDRLRWNPTWKLPGTAEVDENGLIRVRYLDGDDA
;
A
#
# COMPACT_ATOMS: atom_id res chain seq x y z
N MET A 1 9.53 -27.49 -14.69
CA MET A 1 8.72 -27.01 -15.83
C MET A 1 8.77 -25.49 -15.80
N ALA A 2 9.41 -24.87 -16.78
CA ALA A 2 9.43 -23.41 -16.92
C ALA A 2 8.01 -22.98 -17.34
N GLY A 3 7.33 -22.32 -16.43
CA GLY A 3 5.97 -21.82 -16.66
C GLY A 3 5.98 -20.80 -17.78
N ILE A 4 5.12 -20.99 -18.75
CA ILE A 4 4.82 -20.02 -19.81
C ILE A 4 4.34 -18.76 -19.10
N ILE A 5 5.17 -17.71 -19.07
CA ILE A 5 4.79 -16.37 -18.63
C ILE A 5 3.78 -15.85 -19.66
N LYS A 6 2.49 -15.99 -19.38
CA LYS A 6 1.46 -15.32 -20.17
C LYS A 6 1.60 -13.82 -19.93
N LYS A 7 1.93 -13.06 -20.98
CA LYS A 7 2.04 -11.59 -20.97
C LYS A 7 0.83 -10.97 -20.24
N GLY A 8 1.09 -10.22 -19.17
CA GLY A 8 0.10 -9.38 -18.50
C GLY A 8 -0.43 -9.88 -17.15
N ILE A 9 0.14 -10.93 -16.56
CA ILE A 9 -0.18 -11.37 -15.19
C ILE A 9 1.07 -11.25 -14.34
N PHE A 10 0.89 -10.69 -13.12
CA PHE A 10 1.93 -10.53 -12.15
C PHE A 10 2.53 -11.90 -11.77
N PRO A 11 3.83 -12.14 -11.91
CA PRO A 11 4.42 -13.46 -11.67
C PRO A 11 4.26 -13.88 -10.22
N GLU A 12 4.05 -15.20 -9.98
CA GLU A 12 4.08 -15.72 -8.62
C GLU A 12 5.50 -15.66 -8.04
N LYS A 13 5.59 -15.16 -6.81
CA LYS A 13 6.81 -15.22 -6.01
C LYS A 13 6.43 -15.43 -4.55
N ILE A 14 6.83 -16.54 -3.98
CA ILE A 14 6.59 -16.91 -2.58
C ILE A 14 7.94 -17.10 -1.90
N SER A 15 8.19 -16.38 -0.80
CA SER A 15 9.43 -16.51 -0.03
C SER A 15 9.57 -17.90 0.60
N PRO A 16 10.79 -18.33 0.93
CA PRO A 16 11.01 -19.59 1.66
C PRO A 16 10.26 -19.63 3.00
N PHE A 17 10.20 -18.52 3.72
CA PHE A 17 9.46 -18.39 4.96
C PHE A 17 7.96 -18.65 4.76
N LEU A 18 7.31 -17.93 3.84
CA LEU A 18 5.89 -18.11 3.55
C LEU A 18 5.58 -19.53 3.07
N ARG A 19 6.41 -20.10 2.21
CA ARG A 19 6.25 -21.49 1.74
C ARG A 19 6.26 -22.47 2.91
N LYS A 20 7.24 -22.34 3.82
CA LYS A 20 7.34 -23.16 5.03
C LYS A 20 6.08 -23.02 5.90
N LYS A 21 5.60 -21.79 6.12
CA LYS A 21 4.39 -21.54 6.94
C LYS A 21 3.12 -22.09 6.29
N MET A 22 2.97 -21.95 4.99
CA MET A 22 1.85 -22.52 4.25
C MET A 22 1.87 -24.06 4.29
N ASP A 23 3.03 -24.69 4.10
CA ASP A 23 3.17 -26.15 4.22
C ASP A 23 2.87 -26.64 5.62
N GLN A 24 3.28 -25.91 6.65
CA GLN A 24 2.95 -26.20 8.06
C GLN A 24 1.42 -26.14 8.28
N LEU A 25 0.76 -25.06 7.88
CA LEU A 25 -0.69 -24.89 8.02
C LEU A 25 -1.47 -25.97 7.25
N ARG A 26 -1.02 -26.30 6.04
CA ARG A 26 -1.65 -27.37 5.24
C ARG A 26 -1.56 -28.73 5.94
N LYS A 27 -0.43 -29.04 6.59
CA LYS A 27 -0.25 -30.30 7.33
C LYS A 27 -1.05 -30.32 8.63
N GLU A 28 -1.09 -29.22 9.37
CA GLU A 28 -1.70 -29.15 10.70
C GLU A 28 -3.22 -28.96 10.65
N LYS A 29 -3.72 -28.16 9.70
CA LYS A 29 -5.11 -27.71 9.64
C LYS A 29 -5.83 -28.14 8.36
N GLY A 30 -5.10 -28.60 7.34
CA GLY A 30 -5.62 -28.94 6.02
C GLY A 30 -5.69 -27.74 5.06
N GLU A 31 -5.73 -28.05 3.76
CA GLU A 31 -5.75 -27.03 2.69
C GLU A 31 -7.07 -26.23 2.60
N HIS A 32 -8.15 -26.76 3.21
CA HIS A 32 -9.44 -26.06 3.27
C HIS A 32 -9.62 -25.20 4.52
N SER A 33 -8.64 -25.18 5.43
CA SER A 33 -8.70 -24.31 6.61
C SER A 33 -8.69 -22.83 6.21
N GLN A 34 -9.36 -22.00 7.00
CA GLN A 34 -9.41 -20.56 6.77
C GLN A 34 -8.01 -19.96 6.78
N GLU A 35 -7.15 -20.39 7.68
CA GLU A 35 -5.79 -19.88 7.82
C GLU A 35 -4.91 -20.20 6.61
N TYR A 36 -4.95 -21.43 6.10
CA TYR A 36 -4.21 -21.79 4.89
C TYR A 36 -4.73 -21.00 3.68
N ARG A 37 -6.06 -20.98 3.49
CA ARG A 37 -6.70 -20.26 2.38
C ARG A 37 -6.40 -18.76 2.42
N ALA A 38 -6.40 -18.16 3.62
CA ALA A 38 -6.10 -16.75 3.76
C ALA A 38 -4.68 -16.39 3.28
N LEU A 39 -3.68 -17.26 3.50
CA LEU A 39 -2.35 -17.07 2.91
C LEU A 39 -2.33 -17.41 1.42
N ALA A 40 -2.93 -18.52 1.03
CA ALA A 40 -2.93 -18.97 -0.36
C ALA A 40 -3.54 -17.92 -1.30
N LEU A 41 -4.69 -17.36 -0.96
CA LEU A 41 -5.35 -16.31 -1.75
C LEU A 41 -4.51 -15.02 -1.88
N GLN A 42 -3.64 -14.76 -0.91
CA GLN A 42 -2.79 -13.58 -0.95
C GLN A 42 -1.50 -13.77 -1.76
N TYR A 43 -1.00 -15.00 -1.94
CA TYR A 43 0.35 -15.23 -2.49
C TYR A 43 0.41 -16.26 -3.62
N VAL A 44 -0.52 -17.21 -3.71
CA VAL A 44 -0.52 -18.26 -4.74
C VAL A 44 -1.29 -17.78 -5.95
N LEU A 45 -0.71 -17.99 -7.13
CA LEU A 45 -1.34 -17.68 -8.41
C LEU A 45 -2.62 -18.53 -8.59
N SER A 46 -3.72 -17.87 -8.92
CA SER A 46 -5.02 -18.50 -9.17
C SER A 46 -5.37 -18.51 -10.66
N ASP A 47 -6.02 -19.54 -11.13
CA ASP A 47 -6.59 -19.59 -12.49
C ASP A 47 -7.60 -18.47 -12.72
N LEU A 48 -8.24 -17.95 -11.66
CA LEU A 48 -9.17 -16.83 -11.72
C LEU A 48 -8.51 -15.51 -12.16
N GLU A 49 -7.19 -15.38 -11.99
CA GLU A 49 -6.45 -14.20 -12.44
C GLU A 49 -6.36 -14.10 -13.97
N PHE A 50 -6.59 -15.22 -14.67
CA PHE A 50 -6.59 -15.30 -16.13
C PHE A 50 -7.97 -15.04 -16.75
N ALA A 51 -9.03 -14.96 -15.93
CA ALA A 51 -10.35 -14.60 -16.42
C ALA A 51 -10.32 -13.14 -16.93
N GLU A 52 -10.38 -12.97 -18.26
CA GLU A 52 -10.46 -11.65 -18.87
C GLU A 52 -11.83 -11.05 -18.58
N THR A 53 -11.84 -9.97 -17.81
CA THR A 53 -12.94 -9.02 -17.79
C THR A 53 -12.50 -7.80 -18.59
N THR A 54 -13.13 -7.56 -19.73
CA THR A 54 -12.81 -6.49 -20.71
C THR A 54 -12.91 -5.07 -20.11
N GLU A 55 -13.43 -4.93 -18.89
CA GLU A 55 -13.71 -3.66 -18.22
C GLU A 55 -12.67 -3.27 -17.17
N GLN A 56 -11.72 -4.14 -16.86
CA GLN A 56 -10.67 -3.88 -15.89
C GLN A 56 -9.50 -3.20 -16.59
N ASN A 57 -9.52 -1.89 -16.60
CA ASN A 57 -8.40 -1.11 -17.12
C ASN A 57 -7.19 -1.29 -16.22
N VAL A 58 -6.06 -1.59 -16.84
CA VAL A 58 -4.76 -1.52 -16.17
C VAL A 58 -4.52 -0.06 -15.78
N ARG A 59 -4.28 0.19 -14.51
CA ARG A 59 -3.89 1.52 -14.05
C ARG A 59 -2.42 1.76 -14.40
N HIS A 60 -2.15 2.92 -14.93
CA HIS A 60 -0.81 3.42 -15.22
C HIS A 60 -0.43 4.52 -14.20
N TRP A 61 -0.44 4.16 -12.92
CA TRP A 61 -0.17 5.12 -11.84
C TRP A 61 1.17 5.83 -12.00
N GLU A 62 2.20 5.09 -12.35
CA GLU A 62 3.56 5.61 -12.44
C GLU A 62 3.66 6.75 -13.47
N ALA A 63 3.00 6.61 -14.61
CA ALA A 63 3.02 7.64 -15.66
C ALA A 63 2.22 8.89 -15.28
N ASP A 64 1.14 8.72 -14.49
CA ASP A 64 0.21 9.81 -14.18
C ASP A 64 0.65 10.61 -12.94
N LEU A 65 1.51 10.04 -12.10
CA LEU A 65 1.94 10.61 -10.83
C LEU A 65 3.42 10.98 -10.79
N ALA A 66 4.18 10.63 -11.84
CA ALA A 66 5.60 10.93 -11.95
C ALA A 66 5.86 12.43 -11.83
N VAL A 67 7.01 12.77 -11.26
CA VAL A 67 7.47 14.15 -11.10
C VAL A 67 8.59 14.41 -12.09
N GLU A 68 8.49 15.52 -12.79
CA GLU A 68 9.57 16.01 -13.64
C GLU A 68 10.33 17.15 -12.90
N SER A 69 11.65 17.06 -12.95
CA SER A 69 12.53 18.14 -12.46
C SER A 69 13.41 18.59 -13.62
N GLY A 70 13.21 19.82 -14.07
CA GLY A 70 13.87 20.33 -15.26
C GLY A 70 13.42 19.59 -16.53
N GLN A 71 14.37 18.97 -17.24
CA GLN A 71 14.11 18.24 -18.49
C GLN A 71 13.97 16.72 -18.33
N HIS A 72 14.01 16.20 -17.08
CA HIS A 72 14.04 14.76 -16.82
C HIS A 72 13.01 14.36 -15.77
N ALA A 73 12.29 13.26 -16.05
CA ALA A 73 11.45 12.62 -15.05
C ALA A 73 12.31 12.01 -13.94
N LEU A 74 11.93 12.27 -12.68
CA LEU A 74 12.55 11.64 -11.52
C LEU A 74 11.94 10.25 -11.32
N LYS A 75 12.58 9.23 -11.89
CA LYS A 75 12.13 7.85 -11.78
C LYS A 75 11.95 7.43 -10.32
N GLY A 76 10.83 6.77 -10.01
CA GLY A 76 10.53 6.31 -8.66
C GLY A 76 10.08 7.40 -7.70
N LEU A 77 9.66 8.57 -8.21
CA LEU A 77 9.09 9.65 -7.43
C LEU A 77 7.67 9.95 -7.91
N GLU A 78 6.71 9.90 -6.97
CA GLU A 78 5.30 10.23 -7.22
C GLU A 78 4.84 11.35 -6.27
N ARG A 79 4.11 12.34 -6.78
CA ARG A 79 3.55 13.41 -5.95
C ARG A 79 2.08 13.67 -6.26
N LEU A 80 1.23 13.43 -5.26
CA LEU A 80 -0.21 13.72 -5.30
C LEU A 80 -0.67 14.69 -4.23
N TYR A 81 0.13 14.84 -3.16
CA TYR A 81 -0.28 15.57 -1.96
C TYR A 81 0.68 16.72 -1.68
N ARG A 82 0.18 17.72 -0.94
CA ARG A 82 0.94 18.89 -0.57
C ARG A 82 2.16 18.51 0.30
N GLN A 83 1.90 17.85 1.42
CA GLN A 83 2.89 17.64 2.47
C GLN A 83 3.66 16.33 2.33
N SER A 84 3.23 15.43 1.44
CA SER A 84 3.87 14.13 1.29
C SER A 84 4.05 13.72 -0.17
N LEU A 85 5.12 12.98 -0.43
CA LEU A 85 5.38 12.31 -1.70
C LEU A 85 5.80 10.87 -1.49
N VAL A 86 5.80 10.08 -2.56
CA VAL A 86 6.21 8.68 -2.57
C VAL A 86 7.56 8.54 -3.24
N ILE A 87 8.48 7.81 -2.60
CA ILE A 87 9.78 7.43 -3.16
C ILE A 87 9.83 5.90 -3.25
N GLU A 88 10.18 5.39 -4.43
CA GLU A 88 10.28 3.96 -4.73
C GLU A 88 11.73 3.57 -5.04
N PRO A 89 12.57 3.28 -4.01
CA PRO A 89 13.98 2.92 -4.23
C PRO A 89 14.14 1.65 -5.04
N THR A 90 13.15 0.76 -4.97
CA THR A 90 13.10 -0.49 -5.72
C THR A 90 11.66 -0.98 -5.90
N LEU A 91 11.41 -1.73 -6.97
CA LEU A 91 10.16 -2.49 -7.15
C LEU A 91 10.32 -4.00 -6.90
N ILE A 92 11.39 -4.40 -6.20
CA ILE A 92 11.62 -5.79 -5.80
C ILE A 92 10.95 -6.06 -4.45
N CYS A 93 10.26 -7.21 -4.31
CA CYS A 93 9.69 -7.73 -3.06
C CYS A 93 10.25 -9.11 -2.72
N ALA A 94 10.14 -9.55 -1.45
CA ALA A 94 10.46 -10.92 -1.03
C ALA A 94 9.42 -11.91 -1.55
N ALA A 95 8.15 -11.53 -1.54
CA ALA A 95 7.03 -12.28 -2.11
C ALA A 95 6.07 -11.31 -2.83
N HIS A 96 5.29 -11.81 -3.77
CA HIS A 96 4.34 -11.02 -4.55
C HIS A 96 2.92 -11.21 -4.02
N CYS A 97 2.36 -10.13 -3.46
CA CYS A 97 0.95 -10.09 -3.09
C CYS A 97 0.08 -10.13 -4.35
N ARG A 98 -0.88 -11.04 -4.44
CA ARG A 98 -1.74 -11.17 -5.65
C ARG A 98 -2.59 -9.93 -5.93
N TYR A 99 -2.90 -9.14 -4.89
CA TYR A 99 -3.67 -7.90 -4.98
C TYR A 99 -2.80 -6.62 -5.07
N CYS A 100 -1.53 -6.76 -5.47
CA CYS A 100 -0.58 -5.64 -5.51
C CYS A 100 -0.97 -4.61 -6.57
N LEU A 101 -1.16 -3.35 -6.17
CA LEU A 101 -1.47 -2.26 -7.10
C LEU A 101 -0.31 -1.95 -8.07
N ARG A 102 0.93 -2.32 -7.71
CA ARG A 102 2.15 -2.17 -8.52
C ARG A 102 2.55 -3.44 -9.29
N GLY A 103 1.68 -4.45 -9.31
CA GLY A 103 1.96 -5.73 -9.98
C GLY A 103 2.23 -5.63 -11.49
N ASN A 104 1.83 -4.53 -12.12
CA ASN A 104 2.01 -4.29 -13.55
C ASN A 104 3.17 -3.32 -13.87
N TYR A 105 3.92 -2.88 -12.86
CA TYR A 105 5.05 -1.95 -13.04
C TYR A 105 6.32 -2.69 -13.47
N ASP A 106 7.16 -2.01 -14.24
CA ASP A 106 8.48 -2.51 -14.58
C ASP A 106 9.37 -2.57 -13.35
N VAL A 107 10.05 -3.72 -13.17
CA VAL A 107 10.93 -3.90 -12.02
C VAL A 107 12.22 -3.09 -12.19
N PHE A 108 12.54 -2.27 -11.20
CA PHE A 108 13.80 -1.52 -11.14
C PHE A 108 14.35 -1.43 -9.72
N THR A 109 15.60 -0.99 -9.62
CA THR A 109 16.22 -0.48 -8.39
C THR A 109 16.99 0.78 -8.75
N LEU A 110 16.76 1.87 -8.02
CA LEU A 110 17.38 3.15 -8.26
C LEU A 110 18.88 3.12 -7.88
N THR A 111 19.67 3.84 -8.64
CA THR A 111 21.08 4.10 -8.31
C THR A 111 21.19 5.17 -7.22
N GLU A 112 22.36 5.29 -6.57
CA GLU A 112 22.61 6.34 -5.58
C GLU A 112 22.47 7.74 -6.17
N ASN A 113 22.90 7.95 -7.40
CA ASN A 113 22.72 9.25 -8.08
C ASN A 113 21.23 9.60 -8.25
N GLN A 114 20.39 8.63 -8.64
CA GLN A 114 18.94 8.85 -8.76
C GLN A 114 18.30 9.16 -7.39
N LEU A 115 18.72 8.46 -6.34
CA LEU A 115 18.26 8.73 -4.96
C LEU A 115 18.71 10.11 -4.46
N LEU A 116 19.93 10.52 -4.81
CA LEU A 116 20.46 11.84 -4.51
C LEU A 116 19.69 12.95 -5.22
N ASP A 117 19.35 12.76 -6.50
CA ASP A 117 18.56 13.73 -7.27
C ASP A 117 17.16 13.89 -6.67
N ILE A 118 16.53 12.80 -6.20
CA ILE A 118 15.27 12.82 -5.48
C ILE A 118 15.40 13.59 -4.16
N ALA A 119 16.45 13.35 -3.37
CA ALA A 119 16.66 14.06 -2.11
C ALA A 119 16.87 15.58 -2.33
N LYS A 120 17.65 15.96 -3.34
CA LYS A 120 17.81 17.37 -3.74
C LYS A 120 16.50 18.01 -4.19
N TYR A 121 15.68 17.29 -4.95
CA TYR A 121 14.33 17.75 -5.32
C TYR A 121 13.48 18.01 -4.08
N CYS A 122 13.46 17.10 -3.10
CA CYS A 122 12.69 17.26 -1.86
C CYS A 122 13.09 18.50 -1.06
N GLY A 123 14.37 18.90 -1.10
CA GLY A 123 14.88 20.10 -0.43
C GLY A 123 14.90 21.38 -1.30
N SER A 124 14.47 21.31 -2.55
CA SER A 124 14.48 22.45 -3.46
C SER A 124 13.51 23.56 -3.03
N GLU A 125 13.80 24.81 -3.42
CA GLU A 125 12.96 25.97 -3.06
C GLU A 125 11.50 25.82 -3.52
N ALA A 126 11.28 25.20 -4.67
CA ALA A 126 9.96 24.98 -5.22
C ALA A 126 9.09 24.00 -4.42
N VAL A 127 9.71 23.16 -3.58
CA VAL A 127 9.03 22.02 -2.93
C VAL A 127 9.09 22.11 -1.41
N ARG A 128 10.21 22.54 -0.84
CA ARG A 128 10.50 22.48 0.60
C ARG A 128 9.51 23.22 1.50
N ALA A 129 8.85 24.26 0.98
CA ALA A 129 7.89 25.05 1.77
C ALA A 129 6.62 24.29 2.14
N ASP A 130 6.27 23.28 1.33
CA ASP A 130 5.05 22.51 1.47
C ASP A 130 5.30 21.06 1.92
N LEU A 131 6.49 20.51 1.65
CA LEU A 131 6.82 19.11 1.85
C LEU A 131 7.45 18.87 3.23
N GLU A 132 6.85 17.96 4.02
CA GLU A 132 7.32 17.65 5.38
C GLU A 132 7.60 16.17 5.60
N GLU A 133 7.03 15.29 4.76
CA GLU A 133 7.14 13.84 4.91
C GLU A 133 7.35 13.12 3.59
N VAL A 134 7.99 11.96 3.65
CA VAL A 134 8.12 11.05 2.52
C VAL A 134 7.61 9.66 2.89
N LEU A 135 6.91 9.01 1.95
CA LEU A 135 6.59 7.59 2.01
C LEU A 135 7.57 6.83 1.12
N VAL A 136 8.49 6.11 1.73
CA VAL A 136 9.42 5.22 1.02
C VAL A 136 8.77 3.84 0.89
N THR A 137 8.49 3.40 -0.33
CA THR A 137 7.77 2.15 -0.63
C THR A 137 8.18 1.59 -2.00
N GLY A 138 7.25 1.20 -2.85
CA GLY A 138 7.49 0.63 -4.18
C GLY A 138 7.27 -0.87 -4.21
N GLY A 139 8.35 -1.67 -4.33
CA GLY A 139 8.38 -3.07 -3.92
C GLY A 139 8.41 -3.14 -2.41
N ASP A 140 9.55 -3.52 -1.84
CA ASP A 140 9.75 -3.41 -0.40
C ASP A 140 11.13 -2.78 -0.11
N PRO A 141 11.19 -1.57 0.45
CA PRO A 141 12.45 -0.86 0.64
C PRO A 141 13.39 -1.54 1.64
N LEU A 142 12.89 -2.35 2.57
CA LEU A 142 13.74 -3.08 3.52
C LEU A 142 14.51 -4.24 2.88
N ILE A 143 14.19 -4.60 1.62
CA ILE A 143 14.97 -5.60 0.85
C ILE A 143 16.33 -5.05 0.42
N VAL A 144 16.45 -3.73 0.29
CA VAL A 144 17.65 -3.02 -0.15
C VAL A 144 18.13 -2.05 0.93
N PRO A 145 18.50 -2.54 2.15
CA PRO A 145 18.77 -1.68 3.30
C PRO A 145 19.92 -0.68 3.05
N GLN A 146 20.90 -1.01 2.21
CA GLN A 146 21.97 -0.08 1.86
C GLN A 146 21.45 1.11 1.05
N ARG A 147 20.53 0.87 0.11
CA ARG A 147 19.88 1.95 -0.66
C ARG A 147 18.97 2.80 0.21
N LEU A 148 18.25 2.15 1.12
CA LEU A 148 17.40 2.86 2.08
C LEU A 148 18.25 3.75 3.00
N ASN A 149 19.34 3.23 3.55
CA ASN A 149 20.25 4.03 4.38
C ASN A 149 20.81 5.25 3.62
N PHE A 150 21.30 5.02 2.38
CA PHE A 150 21.77 6.10 1.53
C PHE A 150 20.72 7.17 1.28
N LEU A 151 19.48 6.76 0.98
CA LEU A 151 18.36 7.69 0.78
C LEU A 151 18.08 8.50 2.05
N VAL A 152 18.05 7.85 3.22
CA VAL A 152 17.82 8.53 4.51
C VAL A 152 18.92 9.57 4.78
N GLU A 153 20.19 9.21 4.60
CA GLU A 153 21.32 10.13 4.73
C GLU A 153 21.21 11.32 3.77
N ALA A 154 20.90 11.06 2.50
CA ALA A 154 20.71 12.10 1.51
C ALA A 154 19.54 13.04 1.82
N LEU A 155 18.41 12.49 2.33
CA LEU A 155 17.26 13.31 2.75
C LEU A 155 17.62 14.20 3.95
N ILE A 156 18.34 13.70 4.94
CA ILE A 156 18.79 14.48 6.10
C ILE A 156 19.71 15.63 5.64
N GLU A 157 20.63 15.36 4.72
CA GLU A 157 21.61 16.35 4.24
C GLU A 157 20.99 17.39 3.31
N TYR A 158 20.19 16.96 2.32
CA TYR A 158 19.73 17.84 1.23
C TYR A 158 18.29 18.32 1.38
N ALA A 159 17.49 17.69 2.24
CA ALA A 159 16.08 18.02 2.46
C ALA A 159 15.73 18.12 3.96
N PRO A 160 16.33 19.06 4.72
CA PRO A 160 16.10 19.20 6.17
C PRO A 160 14.66 19.60 6.54
N ASN A 161 13.82 19.94 5.57
CA ASN A 161 12.39 20.10 5.74
C ASN A 161 11.65 18.77 5.95
N ILE A 162 12.23 17.63 5.55
CA ILE A 162 11.65 16.32 5.78
C ILE A 162 11.89 15.92 7.23
N ARG A 163 10.82 15.84 8.01
CA ARG A 163 10.84 15.48 9.43
C ARG A 163 10.34 14.07 9.68
N ILE A 164 9.60 13.49 8.71
CA ILE A 164 8.99 12.16 8.84
C ILE A 164 9.36 11.32 7.63
N ILE A 165 9.95 10.17 7.90
CA ILE A 165 10.21 9.13 6.90
C ILE A 165 9.33 7.93 7.22
N ARG A 166 8.34 7.70 6.39
CA ARG A 166 7.39 6.59 6.49
C ARG A 166 7.84 5.47 5.57
N ILE A 167 7.99 4.27 6.09
CA ILE A 167 8.44 3.10 5.33
C ILE A 167 7.27 2.14 5.14
N GLY A 168 6.85 1.97 3.88
CA GLY A 168 5.83 1.01 3.49
C GLY A 168 6.44 -0.37 3.26
N THR A 169 6.16 -1.34 4.14
CA THR A 169 6.80 -2.66 4.08
C THR A 169 5.86 -3.79 4.50
N ARG A 170 6.01 -4.92 3.83
CA ARG A 170 5.47 -6.22 4.24
C ARG A 170 6.57 -7.26 4.50
N LEU A 171 7.84 -6.84 4.52
CA LEU A 171 8.95 -7.76 4.75
C LEU A 171 8.83 -8.54 6.07
N PRO A 172 8.33 -7.96 7.19
CA PRO A 172 8.09 -8.73 8.41
C PRO A 172 7.21 -9.96 8.19
N GLN A 173 6.15 -9.86 7.41
CA GLN A 173 5.23 -10.97 7.13
C GLN A 173 5.73 -11.88 6.02
N GLN A 174 6.50 -11.34 5.06
CA GLN A 174 6.93 -12.07 3.88
C GLN A 174 8.22 -12.86 4.10
N ASP A 175 9.19 -12.27 4.79
CA ASP A 175 10.50 -12.87 5.02
C ASP A 175 11.20 -12.21 6.21
N PRO A 176 10.76 -12.49 7.46
CA PRO A 176 11.29 -11.84 8.66
C PRO A 176 12.79 -12.04 8.86
N ASP A 177 13.37 -13.13 8.34
CA ASP A 177 14.79 -13.42 8.50
C ASP A 177 15.69 -12.40 7.79
N ARG A 178 15.17 -11.69 6.79
CA ARG A 178 15.88 -10.61 6.11
C ARG A 178 15.94 -9.30 6.88
N ILE A 179 15.18 -9.18 7.97
CA ILE A 179 15.25 -8.03 8.87
C ILE A 179 16.32 -8.33 9.92
N ASP A 180 17.52 -7.92 9.59
CA ASP A 180 18.75 -8.10 10.38
C ASP A 180 19.22 -6.79 11.03
N ASN A 181 20.43 -6.81 11.60
CA ASN A 181 21.04 -5.64 12.20
C ASN A 181 21.23 -4.47 11.20
N ASN A 182 21.49 -4.73 9.91
CA ASN A 182 21.66 -3.65 8.94
C ASN A 182 20.39 -2.84 8.77
N VAL A 183 19.22 -3.51 8.82
CA VAL A 183 17.92 -2.82 8.82
C VAL A 183 17.73 -2.01 10.09
N TYR A 184 17.96 -2.61 11.28
CA TYR A 184 17.74 -1.92 12.55
C TYR A 184 18.70 -0.73 12.77
N GLU A 185 19.94 -0.80 12.26
CA GLU A 185 20.92 0.30 12.38
C GLU A 185 20.43 1.58 11.69
N ILE A 186 19.66 1.50 10.60
CA ILE A 186 19.09 2.67 9.95
C ILE A 186 18.25 3.48 10.96
N PHE A 187 17.40 2.80 11.71
CA PHE A 187 16.52 3.43 12.69
C PHE A 187 17.28 3.93 13.92
N ARG A 188 18.29 3.19 14.39
CA ARG A 188 19.12 3.60 15.54
C ARG A 188 19.95 4.83 15.20
N LYS A 189 20.60 4.83 14.04
CA LYS A 189 21.50 5.90 13.62
C LYS A 189 20.79 7.20 13.37
N HIS A 190 19.61 7.16 12.76
CA HIS A 190 18.94 8.36 12.24
C HIS A 190 17.66 8.74 13.00
N GLY A 191 17.29 7.97 14.01
CA GLY A 191 16.06 8.22 14.79
C GLY A 191 16.05 9.49 15.62
N SER A 192 17.23 10.14 15.83
CA SER A 192 17.31 11.47 16.44
C SER A 192 17.11 12.62 15.44
N ASP A 193 17.35 12.37 14.15
CA ASP A 193 17.31 13.37 13.10
C ASP A 193 15.93 13.45 12.45
N VAL A 194 15.28 12.29 12.28
CA VAL A 194 13.96 12.16 11.65
C VAL A 194 13.08 11.17 12.42
N ARG A 195 11.77 11.42 12.40
CA ARG A 195 10.80 10.46 12.93
C ARG A 195 10.54 9.35 11.91
N PHE A 196 10.77 8.10 12.31
CA PHE A 196 10.41 6.94 11.50
C PHE A 196 9.01 6.43 11.81
N GLU A 197 8.32 6.06 10.72
CA GLU A 197 7.04 5.35 10.78
C GLU A 197 7.12 4.11 9.87
N ILE A 198 6.52 3.01 10.31
CA ILE A 198 6.29 1.83 9.47
C ILE A 198 4.80 1.74 9.14
N ALA A 199 4.50 1.84 7.85
CA ALA A 199 3.20 1.53 7.29
C ALA A 199 3.21 0.08 6.78
N THR A 200 2.65 -0.83 7.56
CA THR A 200 2.56 -2.23 7.14
C THR A 200 1.17 -2.59 6.62
N GLN A 201 1.03 -3.78 6.06
CA GLN A 201 -0.23 -4.29 5.57
C GLN A 201 -0.41 -5.74 6.01
N ILE A 202 -1.23 -5.96 7.03
CA ILE A 202 -1.54 -7.27 7.60
C ILE A 202 -3.03 -7.50 7.36
N ASN A 203 -3.41 -8.50 6.58
CA ASN A 203 -4.81 -8.68 6.19
C ASN A 203 -5.51 -9.82 6.95
N HIS A 204 -4.75 -10.74 7.57
CA HIS A 204 -5.34 -11.83 8.33
C HIS A 204 -4.50 -12.12 9.59
N PRO A 205 -5.12 -12.53 10.74
CA PRO A 205 -4.41 -12.84 11.98
C PRO A 205 -3.31 -13.90 11.81
N VAL A 206 -3.48 -14.84 10.87
CA VAL A 206 -2.50 -15.91 10.58
C VAL A 206 -1.15 -15.37 10.13
N GLU A 207 -1.08 -14.16 9.59
CA GLU A 207 0.19 -13.55 9.17
C GLU A 207 1.08 -13.15 10.35
N LEU A 208 0.52 -13.08 11.56
CA LEU A 208 1.24 -12.72 12.78
C LEU A 208 1.90 -13.95 13.46
N PHE A 209 2.69 -14.69 12.69
CA PHE A 209 3.52 -15.76 13.24
C PHE A 209 4.48 -15.22 14.30
N PRO A 210 4.98 -16.08 15.24
CA PRO A 210 5.90 -15.65 16.30
C PRO A 210 7.09 -14.83 15.79
N GLU A 211 7.71 -15.26 14.68
CA GLU A 211 8.85 -14.58 14.05
C GLU A 211 8.46 -13.18 13.54
N VAL A 212 7.26 -13.02 13.00
CA VAL A 212 6.72 -11.73 12.53
C VAL A 212 6.46 -10.78 13.72
N ARG A 213 5.83 -11.30 14.78
CA ARG A 213 5.55 -10.55 16.02
C ARG A 213 6.85 -10.00 16.63
N GLU A 214 7.91 -10.81 16.66
CA GLU A 214 9.23 -10.41 17.15
C GLU A 214 9.77 -9.18 16.40
N LYS A 215 9.65 -9.13 15.06
CA LYS A 215 10.13 -8.00 14.26
C LYS A 215 9.38 -6.71 14.58
N PHE A 216 8.07 -6.75 14.70
CA PHE A 216 7.28 -5.56 15.08
C PHE A 216 7.62 -5.09 16.51
N LEU A 217 7.79 -6.01 17.46
CA LEU A 217 8.23 -5.66 18.82
C LEU A 217 9.63 -5.01 18.82
N ALA A 218 10.54 -5.48 17.95
CA ALA A 218 11.86 -4.88 17.80
C ALA A 218 11.79 -3.45 17.25
N PHE A 219 11.01 -3.18 16.19
CA PHE A 219 10.79 -1.83 15.70
C PHE A 219 10.17 -0.90 16.75
N ARG A 220 9.17 -1.39 17.48
CA ARG A 220 8.57 -0.62 18.58
C ARG A 220 9.58 -0.25 19.66
N LYS A 221 10.51 -1.15 20.03
CA LYS A 221 11.60 -0.87 21.00
C LYS A 221 12.56 0.21 20.51
N LEU A 222 12.66 0.42 19.20
CA LEU A 222 13.45 1.50 18.58
C LEU A 222 12.69 2.84 18.50
N GLY A 223 11.48 2.92 19.06
CA GLY A 223 10.67 4.14 19.02
C GLY A 223 9.97 4.39 17.68
N VAL A 224 9.98 3.41 16.77
CA VAL A 224 9.31 3.51 15.47
C VAL A 224 7.80 3.42 15.67
N MET A 225 7.04 4.35 15.10
CA MET A 225 5.58 4.28 15.06
C MET A 225 5.13 3.23 14.06
N LEU A 226 4.19 2.37 14.48
CA LEU A 226 3.68 1.28 13.66
C LEU A 226 2.20 1.48 13.39
N TYR A 227 1.79 1.40 12.11
CA TYR A 227 0.38 1.37 11.75
C TYR A 227 0.13 0.50 10.52
N SER A 228 -1.09 0.02 10.41
CA SER A 228 -1.49 -0.88 9.32
C SER A 228 -2.47 -0.23 8.36
N GLN A 229 -2.25 -0.50 7.07
CA GLN A 229 -3.10 -0.13 5.95
C GLN A 229 -3.68 -1.42 5.35
N ASN A 230 -4.64 -2.02 6.08
CA ASN A 230 -5.25 -3.29 5.69
C ASN A 230 -6.05 -3.16 4.39
N VAL A 231 -6.16 -4.24 3.63
CA VAL A 231 -7.04 -4.32 2.46
C VAL A 231 -8.13 -5.36 2.72
N ILE A 232 -9.39 -5.02 2.44
CA ILE A 232 -10.48 -6.02 2.43
C ILE A 232 -10.28 -6.90 1.20
N LEU A 233 -10.10 -8.19 1.45
CA LEU A 233 -9.95 -9.21 0.43
C LEU A 233 -11.03 -10.29 0.61
N LYS A 234 -11.76 -10.57 -0.45
CA LYS A 234 -12.81 -11.58 -0.50
C LYS A 234 -12.27 -12.94 -0.07
N GLN A 235 -12.96 -13.63 0.83
CA GLN A 235 -12.59 -14.90 1.44
C GLN A 235 -11.29 -14.90 2.28
N VAL A 236 -10.71 -13.73 2.55
CA VAL A 236 -9.54 -13.60 3.44
C VAL A 236 -9.94 -12.93 4.75
N ASN A 237 -10.54 -11.76 4.67
CA ASN A 237 -10.90 -10.92 5.82
C ASN A 237 -12.17 -10.09 5.57
N ASP A 238 -13.02 -10.54 4.67
CA ASP A 238 -14.25 -9.86 4.31
C ASP A 238 -15.42 -10.16 5.27
N ASP A 239 -15.09 -10.36 6.54
CA ASP A 239 -16.00 -10.51 7.68
C ASP A 239 -15.47 -9.78 8.93
N VAL A 240 -16.41 -9.41 9.81
CA VAL A 240 -16.10 -8.58 10.97
C VAL A 240 -15.30 -9.33 12.04
N LEU A 241 -15.54 -10.63 12.23
CA LEU A 241 -14.88 -11.39 13.31
C LEU A 241 -13.40 -11.60 13.01
N THR A 242 -13.05 -11.88 11.77
CA THR A 242 -11.65 -11.96 11.32
C THR A 242 -10.93 -10.62 11.54
N LEU A 243 -11.59 -9.50 11.20
CA LEU A 243 -11.00 -8.17 11.41
C LEU A 243 -10.90 -7.80 12.89
N VAL A 244 -11.86 -8.17 13.74
CA VAL A 244 -11.77 -7.99 15.20
C VAL A 244 -10.53 -8.71 15.72
N SER A 245 -10.39 -10.00 15.43
CA SER A 245 -9.22 -10.79 15.86
C SER A 245 -7.90 -10.21 15.36
N LEU A 246 -7.89 -9.73 14.11
CA LEU A 246 -6.70 -9.09 13.52
C LEU A 246 -6.31 -7.81 14.28
N TYR A 247 -7.25 -6.92 14.49
CA TYR A 247 -6.96 -5.64 15.13
C TYR A 247 -6.63 -5.78 16.62
N GLU A 248 -7.20 -6.76 17.32
CA GLU A 248 -6.79 -7.09 18.68
C GLU A 248 -5.33 -7.56 18.74
N ALA A 249 -4.95 -8.49 17.86
CA ALA A 249 -3.58 -8.98 17.76
C ALA A 249 -2.58 -7.87 17.36
N MET A 250 -2.99 -6.94 16.48
CA MET A 250 -2.17 -5.77 16.12
C MET A 250 -1.98 -4.82 17.30
N ARG A 251 -3.03 -4.58 18.11
CA ARG A 251 -2.93 -3.72 19.31
C ARG A 251 -1.94 -4.25 20.34
N GLU A 252 -1.89 -5.56 20.56
CA GLU A 252 -0.88 -6.18 21.44
C GLU A 252 0.54 -5.83 21.00
N LEU A 253 0.77 -5.72 19.70
CA LEU A 253 2.07 -5.36 19.12
C LEU A 253 2.33 -3.85 19.09
N GLY A 254 1.33 -3.03 19.39
CA GLY A 254 1.41 -1.57 19.28
C GLY A 254 1.29 -1.09 17.84
N ILE A 255 0.63 -1.86 16.97
CA ILE A 255 0.34 -1.48 15.58
C ILE A 255 -1.04 -0.81 15.55
N GLU A 256 -1.09 0.46 15.18
CA GLU A 256 -2.33 1.23 15.09
C GLU A 256 -3.10 0.90 13.81
N ALA A 257 -4.42 0.81 13.90
CA ALA A 257 -5.29 0.73 12.72
C ALA A 257 -5.37 2.11 12.06
N HIS A 258 -5.02 2.20 10.75
CA HIS A 258 -5.08 3.47 10.03
C HIS A 258 -6.09 3.42 8.89
N TYR A 259 -5.80 2.70 7.80
CA TYR A 259 -6.74 2.50 6.71
C TYR A 259 -7.25 1.06 6.65
N LEU A 260 -8.50 0.92 6.26
CA LEU A 260 -9.08 -0.30 5.73
C LEU A 260 -9.40 -0.04 4.26
N PHE A 261 -8.53 -0.45 3.35
CA PHE A 261 -8.70 -0.17 1.94
C PHE A 261 -9.66 -1.15 1.26
N HIS A 262 -10.47 -0.64 0.37
CA HIS A 262 -11.12 -1.44 -0.65
C HIS A 262 -10.07 -1.94 -1.65
N CYS A 263 -10.13 -3.22 -2.00
CA CYS A 263 -9.18 -3.81 -2.95
C CYS A 263 -9.27 -3.11 -4.32
N VAL A 264 -8.14 -2.64 -4.84
CA VAL A 264 -8.07 -1.83 -6.06
C VAL A 264 -8.53 -2.60 -7.31
N PRO A 265 -9.12 -1.94 -8.31
CA PRO A 265 -9.60 -2.58 -9.54
C PRO A 265 -8.45 -2.80 -10.55
N MET A 266 -7.54 -3.73 -10.23
CA MET A 266 -6.45 -4.11 -11.13
C MET A 266 -6.82 -5.34 -11.96
N LYS A 267 -6.17 -5.51 -13.11
CA LYS A 267 -6.31 -6.72 -13.95
C LYS A 267 -5.90 -7.96 -13.16
N GLY A 268 -6.71 -9.01 -13.23
CA GLY A 268 -6.41 -10.32 -12.63
C GLY A 268 -6.81 -10.46 -11.16
N ILE A 269 -7.25 -9.41 -10.46
CA ILE A 269 -7.55 -9.49 -9.02
C ILE A 269 -9.02 -9.32 -8.67
N HIS A 270 -9.92 -9.35 -9.66
CA HIS A 270 -11.35 -9.16 -9.43
C HIS A 270 -11.94 -10.18 -8.43
N HIS A 271 -11.48 -11.42 -8.48
CA HIS A 271 -11.91 -12.49 -7.58
C HIS A 271 -11.59 -12.22 -6.09
N LEU A 272 -10.66 -11.31 -5.80
CA LEU A 272 -10.31 -10.88 -4.43
C LEU A 272 -11.09 -9.64 -3.99
N ARG A 273 -11.97 -9.08 -4.83
CA ARG A 273 -12.68 -7.83 -4.56
C ARG A 273 -14.09 -8.07 -4.06
N THR A 274 -14.49 -7.36 -3.03
CA THR A 274 -15.87 -7.25 -2.56
C THR A 274 -16.54 -6.02 -3.18
N SER A 275 -17.84 -5.84 -2.98
CA SER A 275 -18.46 -4.54 -3.25
C SER A 275 -18.03 -3.47 -2.22
N VAL A 276 -18.02 -2.21 -2.62
CA VAL A 276 -17.84 -1.07 -1.69
C VAL A 276 -18.93 -1.07 -0.62
N ALA A 277 -20.17 -1.44 -1.00
CA ALA A 277 -21.28 -1.54 -0.06
C ALA A 277 -21.03 -2.57 1.06
N LYS A 278 -20.46 -3.74 0.74
CA LYS A 278 -20.03 -4.74 1.75
C LYS A 278 -18.95 -4.16 2.66
N GLY A 279 -17.93 -3.50 2.10
CA GLY A 279 -16.87 -2.86 2.87
C GLY A 279 -17.40 -1.80 3.84
N LEU A 280 -18.36 -0.97 3.41
CA LEU A 280 -19.05 0.01 4.28
C LEU A 280 -19.81 -0.67 5.44
N ARG A 281 -20.51 -1.79 5.17
CA ARG A 281 -21.19 -2.56 6.24
C ARG A 281 -20.18 -3.10 7.25
N ILE A 282 -19.08 -3.68 6.78
CA ILE A 282 -18.01 -4.21 7.63
C ILE A 282 -17.38 -3.10 8.47
N ALA A 283 -17.01 -1.97 7.88
CA ALA A 283 -16.41 -0.84 8.60
C ALA A 283 -17.37 -0.27 9.67
N LYS A 284 -18.67 -0.14 9.34
CA LYS A 284 -19.71 0.30 10.27
C LYS A 284 -19.87 -0.68 11.44
N GLU A 285 -19.97 -1.98 11.16
CA GLU A 285 -20.12 -3.00 12.20
C GLU A 285 -18.87 -3.08 13.08
N LEU A 286 -17.68 -3.09 12.48
CA LEU A 286 -16.41 -3.11 13.21
C LEU A 286 -16.30 -1.97 14.22
N THR A 287 -16.68 -0.75 13.84
CA THR A 287 -16.50 0.45 14.67
C THR A 287 -17.64 0.71 15.65
N ASN A 288 -18.86 0.20 15.41
CA ASN A 288 -20.07 0.54 16.16
C ASN A 288 -20.67 -0.63 16.95
N SER A 289 -20.14 -1.85 16.82
CA SER A 289 -20.71 -3.03 17.49
C SER A 289 -20.27 -3.21 18.95
N GLY A 290 -19.26 -2.47 19.40
CA GLY A 290 -18.65 -2.70 20.71
C GLY A 290 -17.83 -3.97 20.83
N LYS A 291 -17.63 -4.72 19.74
CA LYS A 291 -16.83 -5.96 19.71
C LYS A 291 -15.33 -5.71 19.84
N ILE A 292 -14.88 -4.47 19.63
CA ILE A 292 -13.47 -4.09 19.65
C ILE A 292 -13.29 -2.80 20.44
N SER A 293 -12.07 -2.55 20.91
CA SER A 293 -11.73 -1.30 21.60
C SER A 293 -12.10 -0.08 20.76
N GLY A 294 -12.73 0.93 21.39
CA GLY A 294 -13.05 2.21 20.76
C GLY A 294 -11.84 2.99 20.22
N ARG A 295 -10.61 2.54 20.53
CA ARG A 295 -9.37 3.07 19.95
C ARG A 295 -9.13 2.59 18.51
N VAL A 296 -9.72 1.47 18.10
CA VAL A 296 -9.57 0.89 16.77
C VAL A 296 -10.65 1.47 15.86
N LYS A 297 -10.26 2.41 15.02
CA LYS A 297 -11.15 3.10 14.07
C LYS A 297 -10.47 3.26 12.71
N PRO A 298 -10.31 2.17 11.93
CA PRO A 298 -9.74 2.29 10.61
C PRO A 298 -10.65 3.12 9.69
N MET A 299 -10.06 4.01 8.90
CA MET A 299 -10.79 4.74 7.88
C MET A 299 -10.99 3.85 6.65
N TYR A 300 -12.26 3.59 6.29
CA TYR A 300 -12.54 2.85 5.06
C TYR A 300 -12.36 3.75 3.84
N ALA A 301 -11.52 3.32 2.90
CA ALA A 301 -11.12 4.13 1.76
C ALA A 301 -10.86 3.28 0.50
N ALA A 302 -10.93 3.91 -0.67
CA ALA A 302 -10.46 3.37 -1.92
C ALA A 302 -9.23 4.13 -2.43
N MET A 303 -8.30 3.41 -3.06
CA MET A 303 -7.28 4.02 -3.91
C MET A 303 -7.87 4.20 -5.30
N THR A 304 -7.93 5.44 -5.77
CA THR A 304 -8.47 5.81 -7.09
C THR A 304 -7.38 6.42 -7.96
N ASP A 305 -7.69 6.69 -9.24
CA ASP A 305 -6.75 7.32 -10.16
C ASP A 305 -6.34 8.75 -9.76
N VAL A 306 -7.11 9.37 -8.87
CA VAL A 306 -6.83 10.72 -8.35
C VAL A 306 -6.33 10.71 -6.90
N GLY A 307 -6.08 9.55 -6.33
CA GLY A 307 -5.60 9.39 -4.96
C GLY A 307 -6.59 8.66 -4.06
N LYS A 308 -6.37 8.74 -2.74
CA LYS A 308 -7.22 8.09 -1.73
C LYS A 308 -8.54 8.84 -1.59
N VAL A 309 -9.63 8.10 -1.61
CA VAL A 309 -10.97 8.61 -1.31
C VAL A 309 -11.52 7.84 -0.11
N THR A 310 -11.70 8.54 1.01
CA THR A 310 -12.31 7.97 2.21
C THR A 310 -13.83 8.05 2.09
N PHE A 311 -14.52 6.96 2.40
CA PHE A 311 -15.96 6.89 2.27
C PHE A 311 -16.67 7.54 3.47
N TYR A 312 -17.10 8.78 3.29
CA TYR A 312 -18.02 9.51 4.17
C TYR A 312 -19.38 9.70 3.49
N GLU A 313 -20.34 10.27 4.19
CA GLU A 313 -21.62 10.68 3.63
C GLU A 313 -21.40 11.66 2.45
N GLY A 314 -22.16 11.48 1.38
CA GLY A 314 -22.05 12.33 0.19
C GLY A 314 -20.93 11.98 -0.80
N VAL A 315 -20.01 11.09 -0.46
CA VAL A 315 -18.89 10.72 -1.35
C VAL A 315 -19.39 9.92 -2.56
N ILE A 316 -20.33 9.00 -2.38
CA ILE A 316 -20.89 8.20 -3.48
C ILE A 316 -22.09 8.95 -4.06
N LEU A 317 -21.91 9.54 -5.26
CA LEU A 317 -22.98 10.26 -5.96
C LEU A 317 -23.93 9.34 -6.72
N GLY A 318 -23.47 8.18 -7.14
CA GLY A 318 -24.25 7.21 -7.88
C GLY A 318 -23.42 6.05 -8.42
N LYS A 319 -24.08 5.15 -9.14
CA LYS A 319 -23.48 4.00 -9.81
C LYS A 319 -24.01 3.89 -11.22
N ASP A 320 -23.13 3.76 -12.19
CA ASP A 320 -23.51 3.62 -13.59
C ASP A 320 -23.78 2.15 -14.00
N LYS A 321 -24.22 1.97 -15.26
CA LYS A 321 -24.53 0.64 -15.82
C LYS A 321 -23.30 -0.25 -16.01
N THR A 322 -22.10 0.30 -15.93
CA THR A 322 -20.82 -0.41 -16.07
C THR A 322 -20.21 -0.77 -14.72
N ASN A 323 -21.02 -0.79 -13.66
CA ASN A 323 -20.61 -1.09 -12.29
C ASN A 323 -19.58 -0.10 -11.72
N ARG A 324 -19.53 1.16 -12.21
CA ARG A 324 -18.66 2.19 -11.67
C ARG A 324 -19.42 3.14 -10.77
N LEU A 325 -18.84 3.36 -9.59
CA LEU A 325 -19.27 4.40 -8.67
C LEU A 325 -18.71 5.75 -9.13
N LEU A 326 -19.55 6.77 -9.16
CA LEU A 326 -19.08 8.15 -9.27
C LEU A 326 -18.79 8.67 -7.87
N LEU A 327 -17.55 8.97 -7.59
CA LEU A 327 -17.08 9.44 -6.28
C LEU A 327 -16.77 10.93 -6.34
N GLN A 328 -17.36 11.72 -5.45
CA GLN A 328 -17.00 13.11 -5.18
C GLN A 328 -15.77 13.13 -4.28
N THR A 329 -14.79 13.95 -4.64
CA THR A 329 -13.62 14.21 -3.78
C THR A 329 -13.59 15.67 -3.35
N GLU A 330 -12.76 15.99 -2.38
CA GLU A 330 -12.41 17.36 -1.98
C GLU A 330 -11.07 17.80 -2.60
N TYR A 331 -10.60 17.11 -3.64
CA TYR A 331 -9.38 17.46 -4.35
C TYR A 331 -9.69 18.53 -5.40
N LEU A 332 -9.01 19.69 -5.29
CA LEU A 332 -9.04 20.73 -6.31
C LEU A 332 -8.02 20.42 -7.41
N GLN A 333 -8.42 20.54 -8.66
CA GLN A 333 -7.52 20.36 -9.80
C GLN A 333 -6.34 21.36 -9.77
N GLU A 334 -6.59 22.61 -9.40
CA GLU A 334 -5.55 23.63 -9.30
C GLU A 334 -4.48 23.29 -8.27
N ASP A 335 -4.86 22.67 -7.13
CA ASP A 335 -3.92 22.20 -6.13
C ASP A 335 -3.01 21.09 -6.67
N ARG A 336 -3.58 20.15 -7.44
CA ARG A 336 -2.79 19.09 -8.09
C ARG A 336 -1.74 19.66 -9.02
N LEU A 337 -2.12 20.61 -9.86
CA LEU A 337 -1.22 21.29 -10.81
C LEU A 337 -0.18 22.15 -10.10
N ARG A 338 -0.53 22.77 -8.96
CA ARG A 338 0.41 23.53 -8.13
C ARG A 338 1.51 22.63 -7.53
N TRP A 339 1.15 21.47 -7.02
CA TRP A 339 2.12 20.55 -6.41
C TRP A 339 2.88 19.69 -7.42
N ASN A 340 2.24 19.33 -8.53
CA ASN A 340 2.85 18.62 -9.64
C ASN A 340 2.37 19.21 -10.98
N PRO A 341 3.12 20.18 -11.55
CA PRO A 341 2.71 20.85 -12.79
C PRO A 341 2.56 19.92 -14.00
N THR A 342 3.16 18.74 -13.96
CA THR A 342 3.08 17.75 -15.04
C THR A 342 1.94 16.74 -14.84
N TRP A 343 1.21 16.83 -13.72
CA TRP A 343 0.06 15.96 -13.46
C TRP A 343 -1.04 16.13 -14.52
N LYS A 344 -1.59 15.01 -14.94
CA LYS A 344 -2.68 14.99 -15.90
C LYS A 344 -3.94 14.42 -15.27
N LEU A 345 -5.08 15.03 -15.58
CA LEU A 345 -6.38 14.51 -15.14
C LEU A 345 -6.61 13.14 -15.80
N PRO A 346 -6.81 12.05 -15.02
CA PRO A 346 -7.07 10.72 -15.56
C PRO A 346 -8.37 10.68 -16.37
N GLY A 347 -8.44 9.81 -17.39
CA GLY A 347 -9.64 9.64 -18.19
C GLY A 347 -10.87 9.10 -17.43
N THR A 348 -10.65 8.59 -16.21
CA THR A 348 -11.72 8.18 -15.28
C THR A 348 -12.24 9.33 -14.42
N ALA A 349 -11.62 10.51 -14.50
CA ALA A 349 -11.95 11.66 -13.68
C ALA A 349 -12.52 12.82 -14.50
N GLU A 350 -13.28 13.66 -13.83
CA GLU A 350 -13.83 14.91 -14.36
C GLU A 350 -13.76 15.99 -13.28
N VAL A 351 -13.80 17.25 -13.69
CA VAL A 351 -13.78 18.40 -12.77
C VAL A 351 -15.16 19.03 -12.78
N ASP A 352 -15.72 19.29 -11.60
CA ASP A 352 -17.03 19.93 -11.49
C ASP A 352 -16.92 21.48 -11.56
N GLU A 353 -18.05 22.15 -11.51
CA GLU A 353 -18.17 23.61 -11.60
C GLU A 353 -17.41 24.39 -10.52
N ASN A 354 -17.08 23.73 -9.41
CA ASN A 354 -16.31 24.30 -8.29
C ASN A 354 -14.82 23.98 -8.37
N GLY A 355 -14.35 23.28 -9.42
CA GLY A 355 -12.97 22.85 -9.57
C GLY A 355 -12.62 21.57 -8.82
N LEU A 356 -13.60 20.90 -8.18
CA LEU A 356 -13.41 19.66 -7.44
C LEU A 356 -13.38 18.46 -8.40
N ILE A 357 -12.52 17.50 -8.10
CA ILE A 357 -12.35 16.31 -8.93
C ILE A 357 -13.36 15.25 -8.54
N ARG A 358 -14.09 14.72 -9.51
CA ARG A 358 -14.89 13.50 -9.42
C ARG A 358 -14.18 12.36 -10.13
N VAL A 359 -14.30 11.14 -9.62
CA VAL A 359 -13.64 9.97 -10.21
C VAL A 359 -14.60 8.79 -10.32
N ARG A 360 -14.56 8.09 -11.46
CA ARG A 360 -15.26 6.82 -11.67
C ARG A 360 -14.41 5.68 -11.16
N TYR A 361 -14.94 4.93 -10.22
CA TYR A 361 -14.27 3.82 -9.56
C TYR A 361 -15.01 2.52 -9.83
N LEU A 362 -14.35 1.54 -10.42
CA LEU A 362 -14.95 0.23 -10.68
C LEU A 362 -15.22 -0.47 -9.34
N ASP A 363 -16.48 -0.82 -9.09
CA ASP A 363 -16.89 -1.56 -7.89
C ASP A 363 -16.50 -3.04 -8.00
N GLY A 364 -16.42 -3.75 -6.87
CA GLY A 364 -16.35 -5.18 -6.82
C GLY A 364 -17.74 -5.82 -6.79
N ASP A 365 -17.80 -7.11 -6.58
CA ASP A 365 -19.04 -7.83 -6.37
C ASP A 365 -18.95 -8.76 -5.14
N ASP A 366 -20.12 -9.14 -4.61
CA ASP A 366 -20.24 -10.00 -3.43
C ASP A 366 -20.61 -11.45 -3.80
N ALA A 367 -20.74 -11.79 -5.11
CA ALA A 367 -21.11 -13.11 -5.59
C ALA A 367 -19.95 -14.11 -5.51
#